data_e87f90b925f1bb106c8556db01bd2dcc
#
_entry.id   e87f90b925f1bb106c8556db01bd2dcc
#
_cell.length_a   1.000
_cell.length_b   1.000
_cell.length_c   1.000
_cell.angle_alpha   90.00
_cell.angle_beta   90.00
_cell.angle_gamma   90.00
#
_symmetry.space_group_name_H-M   'P 1'
#
loop_
_entity.id
_entity.type
_entity.pdbx_description
1 polymer ?
#
loop_
_entity_poly.entity_id
_entity_poly.type
_entity_poly.pdbx_seq_one_letter_code
_entity_poly.pdbx_strand_id
1 'polypeptide(L)'
;MNKLLKSLIYDGKKVLSESGVKNAIHEARLIVKKTLKKTELEFITSQDKKISSKQSNSIIRNFIERTKGKPVSKIFGLKEFFSNEFIVNKNVLDPRPETELLVELTIKNFFKIRDKKISLLELGVG
;
A
#
# COMPACT_ATOMS: atom_id res chain seq x y z
N MET A 1 -24.54 -3.56 -12.50
CA MET A 1 -24.56 -4.96 -12.05
C MET A 1 -23.61 -5.11 -10.87
N ASN A 2 -24.05 -5.71 -9.78
CA ASN A 2 -23.20 -5.92 -8.62
C ASN A 2 -22.26 -7.11 -8.84
N LYS A 3 -20.95 -6.86 -8.89
CA LYS A 3 -19.93 -7.90 -9.02
C LYS A 3 -19.56 -8.48 -7.66
N LEU A 4 -19.10 -9.72 -7.63
CA LEU A 4 -18.49 -10.31 -6.43
C LEU A 4 -17.12 -9.72 -6.19
N LEU A 5 -16.72 -9.58 -4.92
CA LEU A 5 -15.40 -9.05 -4.56
C LEU A 5 -14.26 -9.83 -5.22
N LYS A 6 -14.31 -11.17 -5.14
CA LYS A 6 -13.31 -12.06 -5.76
C LYS A 6 -13.21 -11.88 -7.28
N SER A 7 -14.34 -11.62 -7.96
CA SER A 7 -14.35 -11.37 -9.41
C SER A 7 -13.60 -10.07 -9.76
N LEU A 8 -13.80 -9.01 -8.99
CA LEU A 8 -13.08 -7.75 -9.19
C LEU A 8 -11.58 -7.89 -8.95
N ILE A 9 -11.17 -8.71 -7.98
CA ILE A 9 -9.74 -9.01 -7.74
C ILE A 9 -9.15 -9.74 -8.95
N TYR A 10 -9.87 -10.72 -9.48
CA TYR A 10 -9.42 -11.47 -10.65
C TYR A 10 -9.29 -10.59 -11.90
N ASP A 11 -10.31 -9.76 -12.18
CA ASP A 11 -10.30 -8.78 -13.27
C ASP A 11 -9.11 -7.82 -13.12
N GLY A 12 -8.89 -7.31 -11.90
CA GLY A 12 -7.76 -6.44 -11.58
C GLY A 12 -6.41 -7.11 -11.78
N LYS A 13 -6.24 -8.36 -11.32
CA LYS A 13 -5.03 -9.14 -11.56
C LYS A 13 -4.72 -9.23 -13.06
N LYS A 14 -5.72 -9.56 -13.88
CA LYS A 14 -5.56 -9.71 -15.33
C LYS A 14 -5.08 -8.40 -15.95
N VAL A 15 -5.80 -7.31 -15.72
CA VAL A 15 -5.49 -5.98 -16.29
C VAL A 15 -4.12 -5.48 -15.86
N LEU A 16 -3.76 -5.63 -14.57
CA LEU A 16 -2.46 -5.21 -14.06
C LEU A 16 -1.32 -6.07 -14.62
N SER A 17 -1.52 -7.39 -14.75
CA SER A 17 -0.54 -8.29 -15.34
C SER A 17 -0.27 -7.95 -16.81
N GLU A 18 -1.32 -7.69 -17.60
CA GLU A 18 -1.23 -7.26 -19.00
C GLU A 18 -0.50 -5.92 -19.16
N SER A 19 -0.55 -5.07 -18.12
CA SER A 19 0.16 -3.79 -18.06
C SER A 19 1.60 -3.90 -17.53
N GLY A 20 2.12 -5.12 -17.30
CA GLY A 20 3.50 -5.35 -16.87
C GLY A 20 3.74 -5.23 -15.36
N VAL A 21 2.71 -5.18 -14.54
CA VAL A 21 2.84 -5.15 -13.08
C VAL A 21 3.27 -6.53 -12.57
N LYS A 22 4.47 -6.64 -11.99
CA LYS A 22 5.07 -7.92 -11.58
C LYS A 22 4.26 -8.68 -10.52
N ASN A 23 3.75 -7.97 -9.50
CA ASN A 23 2.97 -8.55 -8.40
C ASN A 23 1.48 -8.26 -8.55
N ALA A 24 0.92 -8.48 -9.74
CA ALA A 24 -0.43 -8.06 -10.11
C ALA A 24 -1.53 -8.53 -9.14
N ILE A 25 -1.46 -9.78 -8.65
CA ILE A 25 -2.46 -10.30 -7.70
C ILE A 25 -2.38 -9.59 -6.35
N HIS A 26 -1.17 -9.35 -5.84
CA HIS A 26 -0.97 -8.64 -4.57
C HIS A 26 -1.47 -7.20 -4.67
N GLU A 27 -1.10 -6.49 -5.74
CA GLU A 27 -1.53 -5.11 -5.96
C GLU A 27 -3.04 -5.00 -6.21
N ALA A 28 -3.65 -5.95 -6.94
CA ALA A 28 -5.10 -5.99 -7.12
C ALA A 28 -5.83 -6.13 -5.79
N ARG A 29 -5.39 -7.05 -4.93
CA ARG A 29 -5.96 -7.22 -3.58
C ARG A 29 -5.81 -5.95 -2.73
N LEU A 30 -4.63 -5.34 -2.76
CA LEU A 30 -4.33 -4.12 -2.00
C LEU A 30 -5.21 -2.95 -2.46
N ILE A 31 -5.35 -2.74 -3.77
CA ILE A 31 -6.19 -1.69 -4.34
C ILE A 31 -7.65 -1.89 -3.92
N VAL A 32 -8.18 -3.10 -4.07
CA VAL A 32 -9.57 -3.40 -3.68
C VAL A 32 -9.78 -3.18 -2.19
N LYS A 33 -8.90 -3.71 -1.35
CA LYS A 33 -8.96 -3.57 0.12
C LYS A 33 -8.94 -2.11 0.54
N LYS A 34 -8.00 -1.32 0.04
CA LYS A 34 -7.88 0.12 0.36
C LYS A 34 -9.06 0.93 -0.17
N THR A 35 -9.55 0.65 -1.37
CA THR A 35 -10.72 1.35 -1.93
C THR A 35 -11.96 1.13 -1.08
N LEU A 36 -12.14 -0.08 -0.55
CA LEU A 36 -13.27 -0.43 0.31
C LEU A 36 -13.05 -0.09 1.79
N LYS A 37 -11.87 0.40 2.16
CA LYS A 37 -11.47 0.71 3.54
C LYS A 37 -11.71 -0.47 4.49
N LYS A 38 -11.38 -1.69 4.06
CA LYS A 38 -11.55 -2.91 4.83
C LYS A 38 -10.29 -3.27 5.60
N THR A 39 -10.48 -3.79 6.81
CA THR A 39 -9.41 -4.51 7.53
C THR A 39 -9.07 -5.81 6.81
N GLU A 40 -7.95 -6.45 7.16
CA GLU A 40 -7.55 -7.72 6.55
C GLU A 40 -8.59 -8.81 6.78
N LEU A 41 -9.11 -8.91 8.01
CA LEU A 41 -10.14 -9.90 8.35
C LEU A 41 -11.43 -9.68 7.56
N GLU A 42 -11.93 -8.44 7.51
CA GLU A 42 -13.13 -8.10 6.73
C GLU A 42 -12.94 -8.36 5.24
N PHE A 43 -11.74 -8.13 4.71
CA PHE A 43 -11.43 -8.37 3.32
C PHE A 43 -11.46 -9.87 3.00
N ILE A 44 -10.83 -10.70 3.83
CA ILE A 44 -10.81 -12.16 3.66
C ILE A 44 -12.21 -12.76 3.78
N THR A 45 -12.98 -12.34 4.77
CA THR A 45 -14.33 -12.88 5.03
C THR A 45 -15.42 -12.37 4.09
N SER A 46 -15.12 -11.37 3.25
CA SER A 46 -16.09 -10.78 2.32
C SER A 46 -15.89 -11.12 0.85
N GLN A 47 -15.02 -12.09 0.53
CA GLN A 47 -14.68 -12.45 -0.85
C GLN A 47 -15.89 -12.80 -1.73
N ASP A 48 -16.90 -13.43 -1.16
CA ASP A 48 -18.13 -13.83 -1.85
C ASP A 48 -19.27 -12.79 -1.76
N LYS A 49 -19.00 -11.64 -1.14
CA LYS A 49 -20.01 -10.56 -1.04
C LYS A 49 -20.09 -9.77 -2.34
N LYS A 50 -21.30 -9.36 -2.67
CA LYS A 50 -21.55 -8.44 -3.79
C LYS A 50 -21.13 -7.03 -3.42
N ILE A 51 -20.50 -6.35 -4.37
CA ILE A 51 -20.03 -4.97 -4.27
C ILE A 51 -20.98 -4.07 -5.04
N SER A 52 -21.33 -2.91 -4.48
CA SER A 52 -22.21 -1.94 -5.16
C SER A 52 -21.54 -1.41 -6.45
N SER A 53 -22.35 -0.97 -7.39
CA SER A 53 -21.85 -0.38 -8.63
C SER A 53 -20.93 0.83 -8.39
N LYS A 54 -21.25 1.67 -7.39
CA LYS A 54 -20.42 2.81 -7.00
C LYS A 54 -19.03 2.37 -6.53
N GLN A 55 -18.98 1.37 -5.67
CA GLN A 55 -17.70 0.82 -5.16
C GLN A 55 -16.92 0.13 -6.29
N SER A 56 -17.60 -0.65 -7.14
CA SER A 56 -17.00 -1.31 -8.29
C SER A 56 -16.34 -0.29 -9.24
N ASN A 57 -17.05 0.80 -9.58
CA ASN A 57 -16.51 1.85 -10.43
C ASN A 57 -15.29 2.54 -9.82
N SER A 58 -15.27 2.75 -8.49
CA SER A 58 -14.12 3.31 -7.79
C SER A 58 -12.91 2.38 -7.86
N ILE A 59 -13.11 1.08 -7.70
CA ILE A 59 -12.05 0.06 -7.82
C ILE A 59 -11.48 0.04 -9.24
N ILE A 60 -12.35 0.00 -10.26
CA ILE A 60 -11.95 -0.01 -11.66
C ILE A 60 -11.13 1.24 -12.00
N ARG A 61 -11.55 2.42 -11.55
CA ARG A 61 -10.80 3.67 -11.74
C ARG A 61 -9.39 3.59 -11.14
N ASN A 62 -9.26 3.03 -9.95
CA ASN A 62 -7.95 2.85 -9.31
C ASN A 62 -7.06 1.85 -10.06
N PHE A 63 -7.62 0.78 -10.63
CA PHE A 63 -6.88 -0.09 -11.54
C PHE A 63 -6.39 0.64 -12.78
N ILE A 64 -7.23 1.46 -13.41
CA ILE A 64 -6.84 2.28 -14.57
C ILE A 64 -5.69 3.24 -14.22
N GLU A 65 -5.76 3.93 -13.07
CA GLU A 65 -4.66 4.79 -12.63
C GLU A 65 -3.35 3.99 -12.43
N ARG A 66 -3.46 2.77 -11.92
CA ARG A 66 -2.30 1.89 -11.74
C ARG A 66 -1.70 1.43 -13.08
N THR A 67 -2.52 1.09 -14.07
CA THR A 67 -2.05 0.70 -15.42
C THR A 67 -1.34 1.84 -16.15
N LYS A 68 -1.66 3.10 -15.82
CA LYS A 68 -0.93 4.28 -16.32
C LYS A 68 0.44 4.49 -15.64
N GLY A 69 0.87 3.57 -14.77
CA GLY A 69 2.15 3.64 -14.07
C GLY A 69 2.11 4.32 -12.70
N LYS A 70 0.94 4.79 -12.23
CA LYS A 70 0.82 5.45 -10.93
C LYS A 70 0.98 4.43 -9.80
N PRO A 71 1.95 4.60 -8.88
CA PRO A 71 2.14 3.70 -7.75
C PRO A 71 0.91 3.64 -6.85
N VAL A 72 0.65 2.49 -6.22
CA VAL A 72 -0.50 2.32 -5.29
C VAL A 72 -0.45 3.34 -4.16
N SER A 73 0.72 3.63 -3.61
CA SER A 73 0.92 4.66 -2.59
C SER A 73 0.43 6.05 -3.04
N LYS A 74 0.65 6.40 -4.30
CA LYS A 74 0.23 7.69 -4.87
C LYS A 74 -1.26 7.73 -5.24
N ILE A 75 -1.86 6.57 -5.52
CA ILE A 75 -3.32 6.47 -5.75
C ILE A 75 -4.07 6.79 -4.46
N PHE A 76 -3.60 6.28 -3.32
CA PHE A 76 -4.24 6.45 -2.02
C PHE A 76 -3.64 7.58 -1.17
N GLY A 77 -2.49 8.12 -1.55
CA GLY A 77 -1.78 9.16 -0.80
C GLY A 77 -1.17 8.67 0.52
N LEU A 78 -1.01 7.36 0.68
CA LEU A 78 -0.52 6.72 1.91
C LEU A 78 0.52 5.64 1.59
N LYS A 79 1.57 5.60 2.39
CA LYS A 79 2.62 4.56 2.35
C LYS A 79 2.87 4.05 3.75
N GLU A 80 2.80 2.75 3.92
CA GLU A 80 3.22 2.10 5.17
C GLU A 80 4.75 2.04 5.22
N PHE A 81 5.31 2.40 6.37
CA PHE A 81 6.72 2.31 6.68
C PHE A 81 6.90 2.12 8.18
N PHE A 82 7.64 1.09 8.57
CA PHE A 82 7.89 0.72 9.96
C PHE A 82 6.59 0.66 10.79
N SER A 83 5.59 -0.06 10.27
CA SER A 83 4.25 -0.24 10.86
C SER A 83 3.44 1.06 11.08
N ASN A 84 3.86 2.16 10.49
CA ASN A 84 3.13 3.43 10.52
C ASN A 84 2.71 3.84 9.11
N GLU A 85 1.57 4.53 8.98
CA GLU A 85 1.15 5.12 7.71
C GLU A 85 1.66 6.55 7.58
N PHE A 86 2.34 6.83 6.47
CA PHE A 86 2.83 8.15 6.11
C PHE A 86 2.07 8.71 4.92
N ILE A 87 1.73 10.00 4.98
CA ILE A 87 1.13 10.71 3.86
C ILE A 87 2.20 10.91 2.79
N VAL A 88 1.90 10.51 1.56
CA VAL A 88 2.77 10.66 0.41
C VAL A 88 2.03 11.31 -0.75
N ASN A 89 2.73 12.12 -1.55
CA ASN A 89 2.21 12.75 -2.75
C ASN A 89 3.26 12.73 -3.87
N LYS A 90 2.96 13.39 -5.00
CA LYS A 90 3.86 13.43 -6.16
C LYS A 90 5.22 14.09 -5.87
N ASN A 91 5.31 14.91 -4.82
CA ASN A 91 6.52 15.66 -4.48
C ASN A 91 7.37 14.97 -3.42
N VAL A 92 6.90 13.85 -2.86
CA VAL A 92 7.58 13.10 -1.81
C VAL A 92 8.02 11.75 -2.35
N LEU A 93 9.29 11.40 -2.15
CA LEU A 93 9.77 10.05 -2.42
C LEU A 93 9.20 9.08 -1.39
N ASP A 94 8.69 7.95 -1.86
CA ASP A 94 8.18 6.91 -0.96
C ASP A 94 9.31 6.34 -0.10
N PRO A 95 9.10 6.15 1.21
CA PRO A 95 10.06 5.44 2.05
C PRO A 95 10.31 4.03 1.49
N ARG A 96 11.57 3.61 1.48
CA ARG A 96 11.99 2.30 0.95
C ARG A 96 12.02 1.27 2.07
N PRO A 97 11.62 0.01 1.80
CA PRO A 97 11.64 -1.07 2.81
C PRO A 97 13.02 -1.27 3.42
N GLU A 98 14.09 -1.13 2.66
CA GLU A 98 15.47 -1.30 3.13
C GLU A 98 15.84 -0.27 4.22
N THR A 99 15.20 0.90 4.21
CA THR A 99 15.41 1.94 5.24
C THR A 99 14.84 1.52 6.60
N GLU A 100 13.90 0.58 6.65
CA GLU A 100 13.38 0.02 7.90
C GLU A 100 14.48 -0.65 8.72
N LEU A 101 15.44 -1.30 8.07
CA LEU A 101 16.61 -1.88 8.73
C LEU A 101 17.44 -0.82 9.45
N LEU A 102 17.61 0.35 8.85
CA LEU A 102 18.32 1.47 9.47
C LEU A 102 17.62 1.94 10.75
N VAL A 103 16.31 2.07 10.70
CA VAL A 103 15.49 2.43 11.88
C VAL A 103 15.62 1.38 12.96
N GLU A 104 15.50 0.10 12.61
CA GLU A 104 15.61 -1.02 13.55
C GLU A 104 16.98 -1.04 14.25
N LEU A 105 18.07 -0.92 13.50
CA LEU A 105 19.42 -0.86 14.04
C LEU A 105 19.63 0.37 14.95
N THR A 106 19.07 1.50 14.58
CA THR A 106 19.14 2.73 15.38
C THR A 106 18.44 2.54 16.72
N ILE A 107 17.23 2.01 16.72
CA ILE A 107 16.46 1.72 17.94
C ILE A 107 17.21 0.72 18.82
N LYS A 108 17.71 -0.37 18.26
CA LYS A 108 18.47 -1.40 18.97
C LYS A 108 19.71 -0.83 19.66
N ASN A 109 20.45 0.04 18.98
CA ASN A 109 21.62 0.69 19.57
C ASN A 109 21.24 1.74 20.63
N PHE A 110 20.16 2.50 20.40
CA PHE A 110 19.63 3.44 21.37
C PHE A 110 19.33 2.76 22.72
N PHE A 111 18.65 1.62 22.73
CA PHE A 111 18.34 0.91 23.96
C PHE A 111 19.57 0.38 24.72
N LYS A 112 20.70 0.19 24.04
CA LYS A 112 21.96 -0.21 24.68
C LYS A 112 22.63 0.93 25.47
N ILE A 113 22.35 2.19 25.11
CA ILE A 113 23.04 3.37 25.63
C ILE A 113 22.10 4.41 26.25
N ARG A 114 20.86 4.04 26.52
CA ARG A 114 19.78 4.95 26.93
C ARG A 114 20.06 5.76 28.22
N ASP A 115 20.96 5.31 29.06
CA ASP A 115 21.33 6.00 30.32
C ASP A 115 22.39 7.10 30.11
N LYS A 116 22.80 7.35 28.86
CA LYS A 116 23.78 8.37 28.48
C LYS A 116 23.13 9.48 27.66
N LYS A 117 23.68 10.68 27.73
CA LYS A 117 23.34 11.72 26.76
C LYS A 117 23.74 11.25 25.34
N ILE A 118 22.81 11.28 24.42
CA ILE A 118 22.99 10.79 23.07
C ILE A 118 22.81 11.98 22.11
N SER A 119 23.72 12.11 21.17
CA SER A 119 23.56 12.98 20.00
C SER A 119 23.43 12.10 18.78
N LEU A 120 22.42 12.35 17.95
CA LEU A 120 22.16 11.64 16.72
C LEU A 120 22.26 12.63 15.56
N LEU A 121 23.04 12.27 14.55
CA LEU A 121 23.14 13.00 13.29
C LEU A 121 22.63 12.13 12.15
N GLU A 122 21.65 12.63 11.40
CA GLU A 122 21.18 11.99 10.20
C GLU A 122 21.60 12.80 8.96
N LEU A 123 22.20 12.12 7.99
CA LEU A 123 22.64 12.71 6.73
C LEU A 123 21.72 12.24 5.61
N GLY A 124 21.36 13.13 4.70
CA GLY A 124 20.55 12.80 3.54
C GLY A 124 19.05 12.64 3.84
N VAL A 125 18.53 13.42 4.77
CA VAL A 125 17.11 13.40 5.16
C VAL A 125 16.17 13.77 4.00
N GLY A 126 16.63 14.52 3.06
CA GLY A 126 15.83 14.96 1.90
C GLY A 126 14.96 16.18 2.14
#